data_dbc787afab7bcfcd4bd890ce9640ace6
#
_entry.id   dbc787afab7bcfcd4bd890ce9640ace6
#
_cell.length_a   1.000
_cell.length_b   1.000
_cell.length_c   1.000
_cell.angle_alpha   90.00
_cell.angle_beta   90.00
_cell.angle_gamma   90.00
#
_symmetry.space_group_name_H-M   'P 1'
#
loop_
_entity.id
_entity.type
_entity.pdbx_description
1 polymer ?
#
loop_
_entity_poly.entity_id
_entity_poly.type
_entity_poly.pdbx_seq_one_letter_code
_entity_poly.pdbx_strand_id
1 'polypeptide(L)' 'MLEIKVVGSGCPNCQKLEALCCEVVDENNLDAKIEKITDFNQYGELGIMMTPGLIVNGKVLSQGKIPTKSTLEHWIIDSN' A
#
# COMPACT_ATOMS: atom_id res chain seq x y z
N MET A 1 9.82 5.18 11.11
CA MET A 1 9.73 4.20 10.02
C MET A 1 8.29 4.08 9.54
N LEU A 2 8.10 4.17 8.23
CA LEU A 2 6.77 4.00 7.64
C LEU A 2 6.40 2.53 7.56
N GLU A 3 5.17 2.21 7.89
CA GLU A 3 4.65 0.86 7.70
C GLU A 3 3.63 0.90 6.57
N ILE A 4 3.98 0.30 5.44
CA ILE A 4 3.13 0.26 4.26
C ILE A 4 2.64 -1.17 4.08
N LYS A 5 1.33 -1.33 4.00
CA LYS A 5 0.72 -2.64 3.78
C LYS A 5 -0.05 -2.64 2.48
N VAL A 6 0.29 -3.58 1.62
CA VAL A 6 -0.43 -3.79 0.35
C VAL A 6 -1.30 -5.02 0.53
N VAL A 7 -2.60 -4.81 0.51
CA VAL A 7 -3.57 -5.87 0.81
C VAL A 7 -4.14 -6.44 -0.48
N GLY A 8 -3.95 -7.72 -0.68
CA GLY A 8 -4.47 -8.41 -1.86
C GLY A 8 -3.81 -9.75 -2.06
N SER A 9 -4.49 -10.66 -2.74
CA SER A 9 -4.06 -12.05 -2.89
C SER A 9 -3.21 -12.30 -4.13
N GLY A 10 -2.37 -11.35 -4.50
CA GLY A 10 -1.42 -11.53 -5.59
C GLY A 10 -1.98 -11.29 -6.99
N CYS A 11 -3.08 -10.55 -7.11
CA CYS A 11 -3.62 -10.18 -8.41
C CYS A 11 -2.67 -9.20 -9.13
N PRO A 12 -2.78 -9.04 -10.45
CA PRO A 12 -1.89 -8.14 -11.18
C PRO A 12 -1.89 -6.71 -10.63
N ASN A 13 -3.05 -6.20 -10.22
CA ASN A 13 -3.14 -4.86 -9.65
C ASN A 13 -2.47 -4.76 -8.29
N CYS A 14 -2.53 -5.82 -7.49
CA CYS A 14 -1.85 -5.86 -6.21
C CYS A 14 -0.34 -5.81 -6.39
N GLN A 15 0.17 -6.52 -7.39
CA GLN A 15 1.58 -6.51 -7.72
C GLN A 15 2.04 -5.15 -8.22
N LYS A 16 1.21 -4.48 -9.02
CA LYS A 16 1.51 -3.14 -9.51
C LYS A 16 1.58 -2.13 -8.37
N LEU A 17 0.65 -2.21 -7.44
CA LEU A 17 0.64 -1.31 -6.29
C LEU A 17 1.88 -1.52 -5.43
N GLU A 18 2.25 -2.76 -5.19
CA GLU A 18 3.47 -3.06 -4.44
C GLU A 18 4.70 -2.48 -5.13
N ALA A 19 4.80 -2.65 -6.44
CA ALA A 19 5.93 -2.14 -7.20
C ALA A 19 6.01 -0.62 -7.14
N LEU A 20 4.86 0.06 -7.22
CA LEU A 20 4.81 1.52 -7.10
C LEU A 20 5.26 1.97 -5.71
N CYS A 21 4.84 1.29 -4.67
CA CYS A 21 5.27 1.61 -3.31
C CYS A 21 6.78 1.46 -3.17
N CYS A 22 7.35 0.39 -3.71
CA CYS A 22 8.79 0.17 -3.69
C CYS A 22 9.53 1.28 -4.43
N GLU A 23 9.03 1.70 -5.59
CA GLU A 23 9.65 2.77 -6.36
C GLU A 23 9.66 4.09 -5.59
N VAL A 24 8.53 4.44 -4.99
CA VAL A 24 8.42 5.69 -4.24
C VAL A 24 9.36 5.69 -3.04
N VAL A 25 9.41 4.61 -2.30
CA VAL A 25 10.27 4.47 -1.13
C VAL A 25 11.74 4.59 -1.55
N ASP A 26 12.10 3.91 -2.63
CA ASP A 26 13.48 3.88 -3.10
C ASP A 26 13.92 5.24 -3.66
N GLU A 27 13.08 5.87 -4.46
CA GLU A 27 13.41 7.16 -5.08
C GLU A 27 13.53 8.29 -4.06
N ASN A 28 12.82 8.19 -2.96
CA ASN A 28 12.82 9.24 -1.94
C ASN A 28 13.68 8.88 -0.72
N ASN A 29 14.38 7.76 -0.77
CA ASN A 29 15.24 7.28 0.33
C ASN A 29 14.48 7.22 1.66
N LEU A 30 13.25 6.72 1.62
CA LEU A 30 12.42 6.66 2.81
C LEU A 30 12.76 5.42 3.64
N ASP A 31 12.68 5.56 4.95
CA ASP A 31 12.81 4.42 5.85
C ASP A 31 11.42 3.81 6.03
N ALA A 32 11.15 2.78 5.26
CA ALA A 32 9.82 2.19 5.22
C ALA A 32 9.89 0.67 5.12
N LYS A 33 8.89 0.03 5.71
CA LYS A 33 8.69 -1.41 5.61
C LYS A 33 7.45 -1.64 4.76
N ILE A 34 7.60 -2.43 3.70
CA ILE A 34 6.49 -2.78 2.82
C ILE A 34 6.12 -4.22 3.07
N GLU A 35 4.86 -4.46 3.42
CA GLU A 35 4.37 -5.78 3.76
C GLU A 35 3.17 -6.12 2.89
N LYS A 36 3.14 -7.37 2.41
CA LYS A 36 1.99 -7.88 1.67
C LYS A 36 1.06 -8.58 2.61
N ILE A 37 -0.22 -8.24 2.54
CA ILE A 37 -1.25 -8.94 3.29
C ILE A 37 -2.06 -9.77 2.30
N THR A 38 -1.86 -11.07 2.32
CA THR A 38 -2.51 -11.98 1.38
C THR A 38 -3.58 -12.86 2.03
N ASP A 39 -3.69 -12.82 3.34
CA ASP A 39 -4.67 -13.61 4.07
C ASP A 39 -6.02 -12.92 4.03
N PHE A 40 -6.94 -13.52 3.31
CA PHE A 40 -8.31 -13.01 3.15
C PHE A 40 -8.98 -12.76 4.50
N ASN A 41 -8.68 -13.56 5.51
CA ASN A 41 -9.30 -13.42 6.82
C ASN A 41 -8.86 -12.14 7.55
N GLN A 42 -7.75 -11.54 7.13
CA GLN A 42 -7.26 -10.30 7.74
C GLN A 42 -7.85 -9.05 7.11
N TYR A 43 -8.46 -9.17 5.93
CA TYR A 43 -8.95 -8.01 5.20
C TYR A 43 -9.99 -7.23 6.00
N GLY A 44 -10.97 -7.91 6.57
CA GLY A 44 -12.00 -7.25 7.37
C GLY A 44 -11.44 -6.56 8.60
N GLU A 45 -10.47 -7.17 9.25
CA GLU A 45 -9.83 -6.60 10.44
C GLU A 45 -9.07 -5.33 10.11
N LEU A 46 -8.53 -5.24 8.90
CA LEU A 46 -7.78 -4.08 8.43
C LEU A 46 -8.68 -2.99 7.84
N GLY A 47 -9.96 -3.27 7.70
CA GLY A 47 -10.90 -2.32 7.10
C GLY A 47 -10.87 -2.34 5.58
N ILE A 48 -10.38 -3.41 4.98
CA ILE A 48 -10.29 -3.54 3.52
C ILE A 48 -11.48 -4.37 3.01
N MET A 49 -12.26 -3.77 2.15
CA MET A 49 -13.41 -4.41 1.52
C MET A 49 -13.18 -4.71 0.05
N MET A 50 -12.25 -4.01 -0.59
CA MET A 50 -11.91 -4.19 -1.99
C MET A 50 -10.40 -4.24 -2.16
N THR A 51 -9.91 -5.08 -3.05
CA THR A 51 -8.48 -5.19 -3.31
C THR A 51 -8.15 -4.62 -4.69
N PRO A 52 -6.96 -4.05 -4.87
CA PRO A 52 -5.90 -3.92 -3.89
C PRO A 52 -6.18 -2.82 -2.87
N GLY A 53 -5.76 -3.05 -1.62
CA GLY A 53 -5.88 -2.05 -0.57
C GLY A 53 -4.52 -1.49 -0.20
N LEU A 54 -4.47 -0.22 0.16
CA LEU A 54 -3.23 0.43 0.61
C LEU A 54 -3.42 0.99 2.00
N ILE A 55 -2.57 0.55 2.92
CA ILE A 55 -2.58 1.02 4.30
C ILE A 55 -1.20 1.57 4.61
N VAL A 56 -1.16 2.79 5.14
CA VAL A 56 0.10 3.41 5.56
C VAL A 56 -0.07 3.84 7.02
N ASN A 57 0.82 3.33 7.87
CA ASN A 57 0.82 3.62 9.31
C ASN A 57 -0.55 3.34 9.96
N GLY A 58 -1.20 2.27 9.53
CA GLY A 58 -2.48 1.84 10.09
C GLY A 58 -3.68 2.56 9.51
N LYS A 59 -3.50 3.45 8.54
CA LYS A 59 -4.57 4.21 7.93
C LYS A 59 -4.82 3.72 6.49
N VAL A 60 -6.06 3.38 6.19
CA VAL A 60 -6.44 2.96 4.83
C VAL A 60 -6.50 4.19 3.94
N LEU A 61 -5.64 4.22 2.93
CA LEU A 61 -5.58 5.35 1.99
C LEU A 61 -6.31 5.08 0.69
N SER A 62 -6.40 3.83 0.28
CA SER A 62 -7.01 3.46 -1.00
C SER A 62 -7.52 2.03 -0.97
N GLN A 63 -8.61 1.77 -1.67
CA GLN A 63 -9.15 0.42 -1.84
C GLN A 63 -9.72 0.29 -3.25
N GLY A 64 -9.50 -0.89 -3.85
CA GLY A 64 -10.13 -1.24 -5.12
C GLY A 64 -9.59 -0.51 -6.33
N LYS A 65 -8.50 0.24 -6.18
CA LYS A 65 -7.90 0.98 -7.28
C LYS A 65 -6.42 1.20 -7.03
N ILE A 66 -5.72 1.56 -8.10
CA ILE A 66 -4.29 1.90 -8.02
C ILE A 66 -4.17 3.41 -8.19
N PRO A 67 -3.59 4.12 -7.21
CA PRO A 67 -3.33 5.54 -7.38
C PRO A 67 -2.22 5.77 -8.40
N THR A 68 -2.14 6.95 -8.96
CA THR A 68 -0.99 7.31 -9.78
C THR A 68 0.25 7.39 -8.89
N LYS A 69 1.42 7.26 -9.50
CA LYS A 69 2.68 7.33 -8.75
C LYS A 69 2.79 8.65 -8.01
N SER A 70 2.41 9.76 -8.64
CA SER A 70 2.45 11.08 -8.05
C SER A 70 1.57 11.18 -6.80
N THR A 71 0.35 10.69 -6.88
CA THR A 71 -0.57 10.68 -5.76
C THR A 71 -0.06 9.81 -4.62
N LEU A 72 0.44 8.63 -4.96
CA LEU A 72 0.99 7.70 -3.98
C LEU A 72 2.19 8.31 -3.26
N GLU A 73 3.08 8.93 -4.01
CA GLU A 73 4.25 9.60 -3.44
C GLU A 73 3.84 10.67 -2.44
N HIS A 74 2.85 11.48 -2.81
CA HIS A 74 2.35 12.54 -1.93
C HIS A 74 1.80 11.95 -0.62
N TRP A 75 1.01 10.89 -0.73
CA TRP A 75 0.42 10.25 0.45
C TRP A 75 1.49 9.66 1.38
N ILE A 76 2.47 9.01 0.81
CA ILE A 76 3.53 8.36 1.60
C ILE A 76 4.40 9.41 2.28
N ILE A 77 4.78 10.45 1.57
CA ILE A 77 5.60 11.52 2.15
C ILE A 77 4.83 12.26 3.25
N ASP A 78 3.55 12.51 3.02
CA ASP A 78 2.70 13.17 4.01
C ASP A 78 2.54 12.35 5.29
N SER A 79 2.61 11.03 5.17
CA SER A 79 2.44 10.12 6.31
C SER A 79 3.72 9.92 7.11
N ASN A 80 4.82 10.39 6.58
CA ASN A 80 6.13 10.20 7.20
C ASN A 80 6.36 11.16 8.39
#